data_53da6ad2faabc4b8ba088f9fc4785448
#
_entry.id   53da6ad2faabc4b8ba088f9fc4785448
#
_cell.length_a   1.000
_cell.length_b   1.000
_cell.length_c   1.000
_cell.angle_alpha   90.00
_cell.angle_beta   90.00
_cell.angle_gamma   90.00
#
_symmetry.space_group_name_H-M   'P 1'
#
loop_
_entity.id
_entity.type
_entity.pdbx_description
1 polymer ?
#
loop_
_entity_poly.entity_id
_entity_poly.type
_entity_poly.pdbx_seq_one_letter_code
_entity_poly.pdbx_strand_id
1 'polypeptide(L)'
;MYWMLVAILISGASVLTSCSKDNAPAGQQDEYEGVPLVIYDTDIGSSTDDLFALEMLYRYEDEGRCRLLGVMVDREGERNAAFADVMNTYFGHGDVPIGLIRDGIKKPKVWIDYAHVADTKDGKGQPMFSRSIVDYSSLPDGWRLYRRLLAAQLDHSVSIVSVGFIACLAQLLASGADEYSSLSGVELVRRKVKCIYLQGGVFGKAVEPDFNFAQGITFAKTFFQNWPQDVDMVFSPMEAGQNVEYTPEQVIADVSWTNAHPIKQVYMQCNCNTGQRMWDVMPVIQAVEGDALFSLSKRGTVTLTDKAETIFTPSATGNCRYQLTGSEEWSAQMLEKIRYANKQR
;
A
#
# COMPACT_ATOMS: atom_id res chain seq x y z
N MET A 1 64.40 -58.99 -1.17
CA MET A 1 63.95 -58.60 -2.52
C MET A 1 62.51 -58.08 -2.40
N TYR A 2 62.38 -56.79 -2.32
CA TYR A 2 61.08 -56.10 -2.05
C TYR A 2 60.48 -55.62 -3.36
N TRP A 3 59.23 -55.95 -3.61
CA TRP A 3 58.43 -55.36 -4.68
C TRP A 3 57.55 -54.26 -4.12
N MET A 4 57.75 -53.04 -4.59
CA MET A 4 56.91 -51.88 -4.28
C MET A 4 55.78 -51.82 -5.30
N LEU A 5 54.56 -51.91 -4.82
CA LEU A 5 53.34 -51.62 -5.57
C LEU A 5 53.03 -50.08 -5.47
N VAL A 6 53.06 -49.42 -6.61
CA VAL A 6 52.64 -48.03 -6.74
C VAL A 6 51.15 -48.03 -7.04
N ALA A 7 50.38 -47.49 -6.14
CA ALA A 7 48.95 -47.22 -6.35
C ALA A 7 48.75 -45.82 -6.91
N ILE A 8 48.20 -45.76 -8.12
CA ILE A 8 47.80 -44.49 -8.75
C ILE A 8 46.42 -44.11 -8.25
N LEU A 9 46.33 -43.02 -7.49
CA LEU A 9 45.07 -42.38 -7.06
C LEU A 9 44.62 -41.44 -8.18
N ILE A 10 43.53 -41.78 -8.85
CA ILE A 10 42.82 -40.90 -9.78
C ILE A 10 41.86 -40.06 -8.92
N SER A 11 42.18 -38.78 -8.72
CA SER A 11 41.30 -37.82 -8.08
C SER A 11 40.28 -37.30 -9.11
N GLY A 12 39.06 -37.81 -9.05
CA GLY A 12 37.94 -37.24 -9.76
C GLY A 12 37.50 -35.93 -9.11
N ALA A 13 37.72 -34.81 -9.77
CA ALA A 13 37.20 -33.52 -9.38
C ALA A 13 35.70 -33.44 -9.73
N SER A 14 34.84 -33.60 -8.73
CA SER A 14 33.42 -33.29 -8.86
C SER A 14 33.26 -31.79 -8.82
N VAL A 15 32.90 -31.22 -9.96
CA VAL A 15 32.46 -29.80 -10.04
C VAL A 15 31.09 -29.71 -9.39
N LEU A 16 31.05 -29.28 -8.15
CA LEU A 16 29.81 -28.86 -7.49
C LEU A 16 29.46 -27.47 -8.02
N THR A 17 28.47 -27.41 -8.88
CA THR A 17 27.80 -26.15 -9.26
C THR A 17 27.10 -25.64 -8.03
N SER A 18 27.71 -24.67 -7.35
CA SER A 18 27.10 -23.90 -6.28
C SER A 18 26.02 -22.99 -6.89
N CYS A 19 24.75 -23.35 -6.74
CA CYS A 19 23.69 -22.37 -6.84
C CYS A 19 23.89 -21.40 -5.67
N SER A 20 24.21 -20.15 -5.99
CA SER A 20 24.22 -19.07 -5.04
C SER A 20 22.79 -18.90 -4.50
N LYS A 21 22.58 -19.26 -3.24
CA LYS A 21 21.42 -18.79 -2.47
C LYS A 21 21.65 -17.31 -2.24
N ASP A 22 20.82 -16.48 -2.84
CA ASP A 22 20.79 -15.05 -2.57
C ASP A 22 20.54 -14.84 -1.09
N ASN A 23 21.50 -14.19 -0.43
CA ASN A 23 21.50 -13.88 0.98
C ASN A 23 20.52 -12.73 1.25
N ALA A 24 19.29 -13.05 1.64
CA ALA A 24 18.54 -12.17 2.53
C ALA A 24 19.18 -12.27 3.92
N PRO A 25 19.27 -11.17 4.71
CA PRO A 25 19.86 -11.23 6.04
C PRO A 25 19.05 -12.18 6.91
N ALA A 26 19.69 -13.24 7.38
CA ALA A 26 19.12 -14.41 8.04
C ALA A 26 18.52 -14.14 9.46
N GLY A 27 18.29 -12.88 9.84
CA GLY A 27 17.82 -12.48 11.17
C GLY A 27 16.42 -11.86 11.23
N GLN A 28 15.80 -11.54 10.07
CA GLN A 28 14.49 -10.90 10.02
C GLN A 28 13.35 -11.80 9.49
N GLN A 29 13.66 -12.99 8.99
CA GLN A 29 12.66 -13.87 8.40
C GLN A 29 11.80 -14.62 9.45
N ASP A 30 12.30 -14.87 10.64
CA ASP A 30 11.61 -15.71 11.63
C ASP A 30 10.50 -14.99 12.40
N GLU A 31 10.55 -13.65 12.49
CA GLU A 31 9.58 -12.85 13.27
C GLU A 31 8.25 -12.64 12.54
N TYR A 32 8.23 -12.75 11.21
CA TYR A 32 7.06 -12.47 10.36
C TYR A 32 6.64 -13.69 9.53
N GLU A 33 7.03 -14.90 9.94
CA GLU A 33 6.62 -16.12 9.23
C GLU A 33 5.11 -16.29 9.33
N GLY A 34 4.43 -16.33 8.18
CA GLY A 34 3.00 -16.55 8.08
C GLY A 34 2.10 -15.31 8.15
N VAL A 35 2.65 -14.10 8.36
CA VAL A 35 1.86 -12.86 8.33
C VAL A 35 1.88 -12.20 6.94
N PRO A 36 0.83 -11.43 6.57
CA PRO A 36 0.83 -10.68 5.32
C PRO A 36 1.98 -9.70 5.20
N LEU A 37 2.70 -9.73 4.08
CA LEU A 37 3.68 -8.71 3.69
C LEU A 37 2.97 -7.66 2.85
N VAL A 38 2.94 -6.41 3.29
CA VAL A 38 2.13 -5.36 2.70
C VAL A 38 3.00 -4.24 2.12
N ILE A 39 2.72 -3.84 0.88
CA ILE A 39 3.16 -2.56 0.32
C ILE A 39 1.94 -1.66 0.23
N TYR A 40 2.04 -0.46 0.80
CA TYR A 40 0.97 0.54 0.81
C TYR A 40 1.23 1.63 -0.22
N ASP A 41 0.23 1.90 -1.08
CA ASP A 41 0.30 2.90 -2.16
C ASP A 41 -0.85 3.88 -1.99
N THR A 42 -0.54 5.19 -1.86
CA THR A 42 -1.44 6.22 -1.34
C THR A 42 -1.22 7.57 -2.03
N ASP A 43 -2.28 8.33 -2.25
CA ASP A 43 -2.20 9.73 -2.68
C ASP A 43 -2.25 10.71 -1.48
N ILE A 44 -1.66 10.30 -0.36
CA ILE A 44 -1.54 11.04 0.90
C ILE A 44 -1.32 12.55 0.67
N GLY A 45 -2.07 13.38 1.38
CA GLY A 45 -2.05 14.84 1.24
C GLY A 45 -3.35 15.43 0.71
N SER A 46 -4.37 14.61 0.40
CA SER A 46 -5.63 15.05 -0.18
C SER A 46 -6.86 14.63 0.62
N SER A 47 -6.93 13.40 1.08
CA SER A 47 -8.04 12.83 1.85
C SER A 47 -7.51 12.29 3.17
N THR A 48 -8.29 12.31 4.24
CA THR A 48 -7.77 11.92 5.56
C THR A 48 -7.88 10.43 5.83
N ASP A 49 -8.64 9.67 5.05
CA ASP A 49 -8.74 8.22 5.17
C ASP A 49 -7.43 7.49 4.81
N ASP A 50 -6.59 8.06 3.92
CA ASP A 50 -5.19 7.62 3.73
C ASP A 50 -4.43 7.50 5.05
N LEU A 51 -4.64 8.49 5.95
CA LEU A 51 -3.92 8.55 7.22
C LEU A 51 -4.39 7.46 8.18
N PHE A 52 -5.69 7.22 8.25
CA PHE A 52 -6.26 6.16 9.08
C PHE A 52 -5.91 4.78 8.53
N ALA A 53 -5.84 4.63 7.21
CA ALA A 53 -5.39 3.39 6.57
C ALA A 53 -3.93 3.08 6.92
N LEU A 54 -3.06 4.09 6.85
CA LEU A 54 -1.64 3.94 7.21
C LEU A 54 -1.46 3.69 8.73
N GLU A 55 -2.22 4.39 9.59
CA GLU A 55 -2.23 4.14 11.04
C GLU A 55 -2.66 2.71 11.36
N MET A 56 -3.69 2.18 10.69
CA MET A 56 -4.12 0.79 10.86
C MET A 56 -3.00 -0.19 10.51
N LEU A 57 -2.21 0.06 9.46
CA LEU A 57 -1.07 -0.79 9.10
C LEU A 57 -0.01 -0.79 10.19
N TYR A 58 0.32 0.37 10.77
CA TYR A 58 1.27 0.43 11.89
C TYR A 58 0.75 -0.36 13.10
N ARG A 59 -0.54 -0.24 13.43
CA ARG A 59 -1.13 -1.02 14.52
C ARG A 59 -1.07 -2.50 14.28
N TYR A 60 -1.40 -2.93 13.07
CA TYR A 60 -1.28 -4.33 12.70
C TYR A 60 0.17 -4.84 12.75
N GLU A 61 1.13 -4.02 12.38
CA GLU A 61 2.54 -4.39 12.48
C GLU A 61 3.00 -4.46 13.94
N ASP A 62 2.64 -3.48 14.79
CA ASP A 62 2.91 -3.49 16.24
C ASP A 62 2.30 -4.73 16.93
N GLU A 63 1.17 -5.22 16.45
CA GLU A 63 0.49 -6.43 16.92
C GLU A 63 1.07 -7.72 16.32
N GLY A 64 2.06 -7.64 15.45
CA GLY A 64 2.65 -8.78 14.74
C GLY A 64 1.70 -9.44 13.74
N ARG A 65 0.73 -8.71 13.19
CA ARG A 65 -0.32 -9.21 12.28
C ARG A 65 -0.03 -8.95 10.81
N CYS A 66 0.90 -8.07 10.49
CA CYS A 66 1.43 -7.85 9.16
C CYS A 66 2.87 -7.33 9.23
N ARG A 67 3.53 -7.23 8.09
CA ARG A 67 4.77 -6.48 7.88
C ARG A 67 4.56 -5.44 6.81
N LEU A 68 4.74 -4.15 7.15
CA LEU A 68 4.70 -3.05 6.19
C LEU A 68 6.08 -2.90 5.52
N LEU A 69 6.17 -3.29 4.26
CA LEU A 69 7.42 -3.29 3.50
C LEU A 69 7.83 -1.90 3.00
N GLY A 70 6.86 -1.03 2.75
CA GLY A 70 7.12 0.33 2.25
C GLY A 70 5.84 1.08 1.91
N VAL A 71 5.98 2.40 1.78
CA VAL A 71 4.91 3.33 1.43
C VAL A 71 5.25 3.99 0.10
N MET A 72 4.34 3.87 -0.89
CA MET A 72 4.44 4.58 -2.16
C MET A 72 3.56 5.81 -2.10
N VAL A 73 4.15 6.99 -2.27
CA VAL A 73 3.43 8.26 -2.33
C VAL A 73 3.13 8.58 -3.79
N ASP A 74 1.88 8.34 -4.19
CA ASP A 74 1.41 8.42 -5.58
C ASP A 74 0.93 9.82 -5.98
N ARG A 75 1.17 10.80 -5.14
CA ARG A 75 0.95 12.23 -5.39
C ARG A 75 2.26 12.98 -5.39
N GLU A 76 2.56 13.71 -6.50
CA GLU A 76 3.79 14.46 -6.63
C GLU A 76 3.96 15.53 -5.53
N GLY A 77 5.20 15.73 -5.14
CA GLY A 77 5.63 16.77 -4.21
C GLY A 77 6.26 16.23 -2.93
N GLU A 78 7.43 16.73 -2.62
CA GLU A 78 8.22 16.30 -1.45
C GLU A 78 7.46 16.49 -0.13
N ARG A 79 6.54 17.45 -0.06
CA ARG A 79 5.74 17.70 1.15
C ARG A 79 4.78 16.55 1.45
N ASN A 80 4.25 15.87 0.43
CA ASN A 80 3.42 14.67 0.62
C ASN A 80 4.25 13.52 1.20
N ALA A 81 5.46 13.30 0.67
CA ALA A 81 6.41 12.35 1.23
C ALA A 81 6.85 12.74 2.65
N ALA A 82 7.04 14.04 2.92
CA ALA A 82 7.36 14.52 4.26
C ALA A 82 6.23 14.25 5.28
N PHE A 83 4.97 14.31 4.84
CA PHE A 83 3.87 13.95 5.73
C PHE A 83 3.81 12.42 5.97
N ALA A 84 4.08 11.60 4.95
CA ALA A 84 4.22 10.16 5.13
C ALA A 84 5.37 9.80 6.10
N ASP A 85 6.51 10.51 6.03
CA ASP A 85 7.62 10.35 6.98
C ASP A 85 7.25 10.79 8.40
N VAL A 86 6.48 11.87 8.55
CA VAL A 86 5.91 12.26 9.85
C VAL A 86 5.04 11.14 10.42
N MET A 87 4.18 10.53 9.61
CA MET A 87 3.36 9.39 10.03
C MET A 87 4.24 8.21 10.45
N ASN A 88 5.17 7.78 9.58
CA ASN A 88 6.09 6.68 9.89
C ASN A 88 6.83 6.94 11.22
N THR A 89 7.44 8.11 11.36
CA THR A 89 8.26 8.45 12.53
C THR A 89 7.43 8.58 13.81
N TYR A 90 6.26 9.20 13.70
CA TYR A 90 5.36 9.39 14.84
C TYR A 90 4.88 8.07 15.43
N PHE A 91 4.56 7.10 14.58
CA PHE A 91 4.09 5.79 15.00
C PHE A 91 5.23 4.79 15.29
N GLY A 92 6.49 5.20 15.20
CA GLY A 92 7.64 4.35 15.55
C GLY A 92 8.20 3.51 14.39
N HIS A 93 7.73 3.75 13.17
CA HIS A 93 8.08 3.04 11.94
C HIS A 93 8.95 3.89 11.00
N GLY A 94 9.80 4.75 11.53
CA GLY A 94 10.64 5.67 10.73
C GLY A 94 11.66 4.99 9.80
N ASP A 95 11.83 3.70 9.89
CA ASP A 95 12.64 2.84 9.02
C ASP A 95 11.88 2.30 7.80
N VAL A 96 10.55 2.42 7.77
CA VAL A 96 9.73 2.01 6.63
C VAL A 96 10.07 2.90 5.42
N PRO A 97 10.56 2.33 4.31
CA PRO A 97 11.01 3.12 3.17
C PRO A 97 9.85 3.78 2.44
N ILE A 98 10.09 5.00 1.95
CA ILE A 98 9.14 5.78 1.17
C ILE A 98 9.65 5.90 -0.26
N GLY A 99 8.76 5.63 -1.24
CA GLY A 99 8.95 5.94 -2.65
C GLY A 99 8.04 7.09 -3.06
N LEU A 100 8.56 8.03 -3.84
CA LEU A 100 7.80 9.19 -4.30
C LEU A 100 7.58 9.11 -5.81
N ILE A 101 6.33 9.30 -6.25
CA ILE A 101 6.02 9.41 -7.67
C ILE A 101 6.75 10.60 -8.30
N ARG A 102 7.36 10.38 -9.45
CA ARG A 102 7.82 11.43 -10.37
C ARG A 102 7.19 11.22 -11.73
N ASP A 103 6.94 12.31 -12.45
CA ASP A 103 6.18 12.28 -13.70
C ASP A 103 4.80 11.61 -13.58
N GLY A 104 4.16 11.82 -12.44
CA GLY A 104 2.82 11.40 -12.14
C GLY A 104 1.76 12.36 -12.65
N ILE A 105 0.61 12.40 -11.96
CA ILE A 105 -0.52 13.25 -12.31
C ILE A 105 -0.21 14.71 -11.98
N LYS A 106 -0.29 15.54 -12.97
CA LYS A 106 -0.07 16.99 -12.79
C LYS A 106 -1.37 17.65 -12.30
N LYS A 107 -1.31 18.30 -11.12
CA LYS A 107 -2.42 19.03 -10.51
C LYS A 107 -3.68 18.17 -10.31
N PRO A 108 -3.60 17.07 -9.58
CA PRO A 108 -4.78 16.29 -9.23
C PRO A 108 -5.76 17.13 -8.42
N LYS A 109 -7.03 16.79 -8.48
CA LYS A 109 -8.03 17.38 -7.59
C LYS A 109 -7.70 17.04 -6.15
N VAL A 110 -7.79 18.02 -5.27
CA VAL A 110 -7.50 17.91 -3.83
C VAL A 110 -8.76 18.26 -3.04
N TRP A 111 -9.13 17.42 -2.08
CA TRP A 111 -10.25 17.69 -1.19
C TRP A 111 -9.83 18.60 -0.03
N ILE A 112 -8.74 18.22 0.64
CA ILE A 112 -8.16 18.93 1.77
C ILE A 112 -6.64 18.90 1.58
N ASP A 113 -6.01 20.06 1.37
CA ASP A 113 -4.55 20.13 1.28
C ASP A 113 -3.94 20.19 2.68
N TYR A 114 -3.59 19.02 3.23
CA TYR A 114 -3.06 18.92 4.58
C TYR A 114 -1.56 18.63 4.66
N ALA A 115 -0.88 18.38 3.57
CA ALA A 115 0.55 18.00 3.60
C ALA A 115 1.45 19.04 4.29
N HIS A 116 1.02 20.32 4.31
CA HIS A 116 1.73 21.41 5.01
C HIS A 116 1.75 21.22 6.54
N VAL A 117 0.86 20.42 7.11
CA VAL A 117 0.82 20.12 8.56
C VAL A 117 2.09 19.40 9.02
N ALA A 118 2.82 18.74 8.09
CA ALA A 118 4.15 18.21 8.38
C ALA A 118 5.14 19.28 8.90
N ASP A 119 4.92 20.55 8.56
CA ASP A 119 5.78 21.67 8.94
C ASP A 119 5.28 22.42 10.19
N THR A 120 4.30 21.86 10.89
CA THR A 120 3.72 22.46 12.12
C THR A 120 4.82 22.66 13.16
N LYS A 121 4.77 23.82 13.81
CA LYS A 121 5.67 24.18 14.92
C LYS A 121 4.93 24.19 16.24
N ASP A 122 5.65 23.84 17.30
CA ASP A 122 5.15 23.94 18.67
C ASP A 122 5.11 25.40 19.15
N GLY A 123 4.62 25.63 20.37
CA GLY A 123 4.56 26.95 21.00
C GLY A 123 5.92 27.62 21.23
N LYS A 124 7.05 26.92 21.02
CA LYS A 124 8.42 27.42 21.11
C LYS A 124 9.05 27.63 19.73
N GLY A 125 8.30 27.41 18.66
CA GLY A 125 8.77 27.57 17.28
C GLY A 125 9.61 26.39 16.77
N GLN A 126 9.69 25.28 17.51
CA GLN A 126 10.39 24.06 17.08
C GLN A 126 9.44 23.17 16.24
N PRO A 127 9.96 22.33 15.33
CA PRO A 127 9.15 21.34 14.65
C PRO A 127 8.33 20.50 15.64
N MET A 128 7.02 20.40 15.42
CA MET A 128 6.15 19.59 16.27
C MET A 128 6.35 18.10 16.04
N PHE A 129 6.71 17.72 14.83
CA PHE A 129 6.90 16.35 14.41
C PHE A 129 8.35 16.06 14.05
N SER A 130 8.86 14.93 14.49
CA SER A 130 10.14 14.39 14.05
C SER A 130 10.00 13.78 12.66
N ARG A 131 11.13 13.73 11.95
CA ARG A 131 11.25 13.11 10.62
C ARG A 131 12.51 12.27 10.58
N SER A 132 12.47 11.14 9.89
CA SER A 132 13.61 10.27 9.68
C SER A 132 14.43 10.66 8.45
N ILE A 133 13.81 11.34 7.48
CA ILE A 133 14.38 11.71 6.18
C ILE A 133 14.78 13.19 6.19
N VAL A 134 16.03 13.45 5.78
CA VAL A 134 16.59 14.81 5.72
C VAL A 134 16.38 15.44 4.35
N ASP A 135 16.49 14.65 3.29
CA ASP A 135 16.41 15.10 1.90
C ASP A 135 15.41 14.26 1.09
N TYR A 136 14.23 14.78 0.88
CA TYR A 136 13.17 14.13 0.12
C TYR A 136 13.42 14.09 -1.39
N SER A 137 14.31 14.95 -1.91
CA SER A 137 14.70 14.91 -3.33
C SER A 137 15.47 13.62 -3.67
N SER A 138 16.13 13.03 -2.68
CA SER A 138 16.89 11.78 -2.81
C SER A 138 16.03 10.51 -2.74
N LEU A 139 14.74 10.63 -2.42
CA LEU A 139 13.85 9.48 -2.38
C LEU A 139 13.83 8.74 -3.72
N PRO A 140 13.78 7.40 -3.71
CA PRO A 140 13.61 6.63 -4.93
C PRO A 140 12.25 6.93 -5.58
N ASP A 141 12.19 6.81 -6.89
CA ASP A 141 10.90 6.76 -7.59
C ASP A 141 10.04 5.63 -7.05
N GLY A 142 8.72 5.83 -6.91
CA GLY A 142 7.82 4.84 -6.33
C GLY A 142 7.92 3.49 -7.03
N TRP A 143 7.94 3.46 -8.38
CA TRP A 143 8.08 2.22 -9.14
C TRP A 143 9.42 1.49 -8.91
N ARG A 144 10.53 2.23 -8.69
CA ARG A 144 11.84 1.64 -8.38
C ARG A 144 11.83 1.03 -6.97
N LEU A 145 11.20 1.70 -6.01
CA LEU A 145 11.03 1.14 -4.66
C LEU A 145 10.18 -0.13 -4.71
N TYR A 146 9.09 -0.15 -5.46
CA TYR A 146 8.31 -1.36 -5.71
C TYR A 146 9.19 -2.51 -6.20
N ARG A 147 10.01 -2.27 -7.23
CA ARG A 147 10.89 -3.30 -7.79
C ARG A 147 11.86 -3.85 -6.76
N ARG A 148 12.51 -2.97 -5.99
CA ARG A 148 13.43 -3.34 -4.92
C ARG A 148 12.75 -4.21 -3.87
N LEU A 149 11.59 -3.78 -3.38
CA LEU A 149 10.85 -4.50 -2.34
C LEU A 149 10.36 -5.85 -2.83
N LEU A 150 9.72 -5.90 -4.00
CA LEU A 150 9.20 -7.14 -4.58
C LEU A 150 10.31 -8.14 -4.87
N ALA A 151 11.43 -7.72 -5.45
CA ALA A 151 12.53 -8.61 -5.78
C ALA A 151 13.10 -9.34 -4.56
N ALA A 152 13.08 -8.70 -3.41
CA ALA A 152 13.58 -9.24 -2.14
C ALA A 152 12.66 -10.28 -1.48
N GLN A 153 11.40 -10.41 -1.91
CA GLN A 153 10.43 -11.30 -1.26
C GLN A 153 10.34 -12.67 -1.95
N LEU A 154 9.71 -13.61 -1.26
CA LEU A 154 9.35 -14.92 -1.82
C LEU A 154 8.29 -14.77 -2.91
N ASP A 155 8.16 -15.75 -3.77
CA ASP A 155 7.15 -15.76 -4.83
C ASP A 155 5.74 -15.83 -4.21
N HIS A 156 4.79 -15.06 -4.75
CA HIS A 156 3.39 -14.98 -4.33
C HIS A 156 3.19 -14.65 -2.84
N SER A 157 4.08 -13.85 -2.23
CA SER A 157 4.03 -13.52 -0.80
C SER A 157 3.54 -12.10 -0.49
N VAL A 158 3.61 -11.17 -1.46
CA VAL A 158 3.34 -9.75 -1.19
C VAL A 158 1.90 -9.40 -1.53
N SER A 159 1.22 -8.77 -0.60
CA SER A 159 -0.04 -8.06 -0.83
C SER A 159 0.23 -6.59 -1.11
N ILE A 160 -0.38 -6.05 -2.16
CA ILE A 160 -0.37 -4.60 -2.42
C ILE A 160 -1.71 -4.05 -1.95
N VAL A 161 -1.69 -2.99 -1.15
CA VAL A 161 -2.85 -2.17 -0.83
C VAL A 161 -2.68 -0.83 -1.51
N SER A 162 -3.48 -0.56 -2.53
CA SER A 162 -3.40 0.68 -3.31
C SER A 162 -4.69 1.48 -3.13
N VAL A 163 -4.56 2.68 -2.62
CA VAL A 163 -5.68 3.56 -2.31
C VAL A 163 -5.60 4.91 -3.03
N GLY A 164 -4.49 5.15 -3.76
CA GLY A 164 -4.26 6.38 -4.53
C GLY A 164 -4.55 6.25 -6.02
N PHE A 165 -3.80 7.00 -6.82
CA PHE A 165 -4.03 7.19 -8.27
C PHE A 165 -3.49 6.05 -9.14
N ILE A 166 -2.91 5.02 -8.56
CA ILE A 166 -2.24 3.87 -9.23
C ILE A 166 -1.15 4.23 -10.25
N ALA A 167 -0.62 5.44 -10.21
CA ALA A 167 0.41 5.87 -11.17
C ALA A 167 1.78 5.22 -10.90
N CYS A 168 2.17 5.03 -9.63
CA CYS A 168 3.36 4.25 -9.27
C CYS A 168 3.27 2.80 -9.77
N LEU A 169 2.10 2.17 -9.64
CA LEU A 169 1.84 0.82 -10.16
C LEU A 169 1.87 0.76 -11.68
N ALA A 170 1.30 1.75 -12.36
CA ALA A 170 1.34 1.81 -13.81
C ALA A 170 2.80 1.96 -14.32
N GLN A 171 3.63 2.78 -13.66
CA GLN A 171 5.05 2.90 -13.96
C GLN A 171 5.81 1.61 -13.66
N LEU A 172 5.49 0.91 -12.56
CA LEU A 172 6.05 -0.41 -12.25
C LEU A 172 5.77 -1.39 -13.38
N LEU A 173 4.49 -1.53 -13.81
CA LEU A 173 4.11 -2.46 -14.87
C LEU A 173 4.78 -2.13 -16.22
N ALA A 174 5.02 -0.85 -16.50
CA ALA A 174 5.72 -0.41 -17.70
C ALA A 174 7.25 -0.56 -17.61
N SER A 175 7.81 -0.90 -16.46
CA SER A 175 9.26 -0.96 -16.24
C SER A 175 9.90 -2.21 -16.87
N GLY A 176 11.14 -2.06 -17.35
CA GLY A 176 11.99 -3.16 -17.77
C GLY A 176 12.80 -3.77 -16.64
N ALA A 177 13.77 -4.64 -17.01
CA ALA A 177 14.78 -5.16 -16.10
C ALA A 177 15.68 -4.03 -15.55
N ASP A 178 16.15 -4.19 -14.31
CA ASP A 178 17.05 -3.26 -13.63
C ASP A 178 18.01 -3.99 -12.68
N GLU A 179 18.70 -3.23 -11.81
CA GLU A 179 19.66 -3.77 -10.84
C GLU A 179 19.01 -4.65 -9.77
N TYR A 180 17.70 -4.54 -9.55
CA TYR A 180 16.98 -5.33 -8.54
C TYR A 180 16.45 -6.65 -9.12
N SER A 181 16.07 -6.65 -10.40
CA SER A 181 15.49 -7.84 -11.03
C SER A 181 15.67 -7.82 -12.55
N SER A 182 16.03 -8.97 -13.12
CA SER A 182 16.06 -9.20 -14.57
C SER A 182 14.67 -9.33 -15.20
N LEU A 183 13.61 -9.39 -14.39
CA LEU A 183 12.22 -9.48 -14.85
C LEU A 183 11.70 -8.11 -15.27
N SER A 184 10.82 -8.07 -16.27
CA SER A 184 9.96 -6.90 -16.51
C SER A 184 9.06 -6.64 -15.31
N GLY A 185 8.49 -5.41 -15.20
CA GLY A 185 7.57 -5.08 -14.11
C GLY A 185 6.35 -6.00 -14.05
N VAL A 186 5.78 -6.36 -15.20
CA VAL A 186 4.67 -7.31 -15.30
C VAL A 186 5.05 -8.70 -14.79
N GLU A 187 6.22 -9.21 -15.19
CA GLU A 187 6.70 -10.53 -14.75
C GLU A 187 7.06 -10.53 -13.27
N LEU A 188 7.62 -9.43 -12.76
CA LEU A 188 7.93 -9.27 -11.34
C LEU A 188 6.67 -9.25 -10.48
N VAL A 189 5.65 -8.50 -10.88
CA VAL A 189 4.32 -8.49 -10.23
C VAL A 189 3.73 -9.90 -10.26
N ARG A 190 3.68 -10.54 -11.44
CA ARG A 190 3.15 -11.91 -11.59
C ARG A 190 3.84 -12.90 -10.64
N ARG A 191 5.14 -12.77 -10.47
CA ARG A 191 5.93 -13.70 -9.66
C ARG A 191 5.79 -13.43 -8.16
N LYS A 192 5.77 -12.16 -7.74
CA LYS A 192 5.93 -11.80 -6.32
C LYS A 192 4.64 -11.45 -5.61
N VAL A 193 3.67 -10.90 -6.36
CA VAL A 193 2.43 -10.44 -5.77
C VAL A 193 1.45 -11.60 -5.59
N LYS A 194 0.90 -11.71 -4.39
CA LYS A 194 -0.18 -12.64 -4.04
C LYS A 194 -1.54 -12.10 -4.46
N CYS A 195 -1.79 -10.83 -4.13
CA CYS A 195 -3.06 -10.15 -4.38
C CYS A 195 -2.86 -8.64 -4.33
N ILE A 196 -3.64 -7.88 -5.11
CA ILE A 196 -3.82 -6.46 -4.88
C ILE A 196 -5.20 -6.21 -4.28
N TYR A 197 -5.24 -5.39 -3.22
CA TYR A 197 -6.44 -4.82 -2.61
C TYR A 197 -6.50 -3.36 -3.03
N LEU A 198 -7.44 -3.04 -3.90
CA LEU A 198 -7.48 -1.78 -4.62
C LEU A 198 -8.71 -0.96 -4.19
N GLN A 199 -8.49 0.18 -3.53
CA GLN A 199 -9.56 1.16 -3.34
C GLN A 199 -9.85 1.80 -4.69
N GLY A 200 -11.06 1.60 -5.17
CA GLY A 200 -11.51 2.13 -6.46
C GLY A 200 -12.58 1.28 -7.10
N GLY A 201 -13.14 1.85 -8.14
CA GLY A 201 -14.26 1.30 -8.87
C GLY A 201 -15.61 1.67 -8.27
N VAL A 202 -16.61 1.62 -9.13
CA VAL A 202 -18.02 1.81 -8.79
C VAL A 202 -18.77 0.65 -9.44
N PHE A 203 -19.38 -0.21 -8.63
CA PHE A 203 -20.06 -1.44 -9.11
C PHE A 203 -21.54 -1.49 -8.74
N GLY A 204 -22.08 -0.37 -8.24
CA GLY A 204 -23.48 -0.21 -7.90
C GLY A 204 -24.41 -0.13 -9.11
N LYS A 205 -25.61 0.41 -8.90
CA LYS A 205 -26.62 0.54 -9.96
C LYS A 205 -26.29 1.61 -11.00
N ALA A 206 -25.57 2.65 -10.61
CA ALA A 206 -25.10 3.71 -11.50
C ALA A 206 -23.73 3.37 -12.05
N VAL A 207 -23.50 3.60 -13.34
CA VAL A 207 -22.18 3.57 -13.94
C VAL A 207 -21.61 4.98 -13.83
N GLU A 208 -20.63 5.15 -12.96
CA GLU A 208 -20.02 6.45 -12.67
C GLU A 208 -18.49 6.35 -12.77
N PRO A 209 -17.81 7.44 -13.16
CA PRO A 209 -16.36 7.49 -13.12
C PRO A 209 -15.84 7.29 -11.70
N ASP A 210 -14.83 6.42 -11.56
CA ASP A 210 -14.07 6.34 -10.32
C ASP A 210 -13.19 7.58 -10.14
N PHE A 211 -13.12 8.12 -8.92
CA PHE A 211 -12.38 9.35 -8.67
C PHE A 211 -10.88 9.19 -8.91
N ASN A 212 -10.25 8.15 -8.35
CA ASN A 212 -8.81 7.93 -8.44
C ASN A 212 -8.38 7.63 -9.88
N PHE A 213 -9.13 6.80 -10.59
CA PHE A 213 -8.84 6.47 -11.98
C PHE A 213 -9.05 7.65 -12.92
N ALA A 214 -10.02 8.52 -12.63
CA ALA A 214 -10.30 9.72 -13.42
C ALA A 214 -9.21 10.79 -13.29
N GLN A 215 -8.53 10.89 -12.15
CA GLN A 215 -7.40 11.82 -11.98
C GLN A 215 -6.25 11.50 -12.94
N GLY A 216 -6.01 10.21 -13.20
CA GLY A 216 -4.91 9.74 -14.03
C GLY A 216 -5.31 8.67 -15.02
N ILE A 217 -6.32 8.94 -15.87
CA ILE A 217 -6.89 7.94 -16.78
C ILE A 217 -5.85 7.18 -17.63
N THR A 218 -4.76 7.85 -18.03
CA THR A 218 -3.68 7.21 -18.79
C THR A 218 -2.96 6.15 -17.95
N PHE A 219 -2.65 6.46 -16.69
CA PHE A 219 -2.05 5.51 -15.75
C PHE A 219 -3.01 4.36 -15.43
N ALA A 220 -4.27 4.69 -15.17
CA ALA A 220 -5.31 3.71 -14.92
C ALA A 220 -5.45 2.72 -16.10
N LYS A 221 -5.50 3.20 -17.33
CA LYS A 221 -5.51 2.35 -18.53
C LYS A 221 -4.26 1.47 -18.62
N THR A 222 -3.08 2.04 -18.41
CA THR A 222 -1.83 1.28 -18.41
C THR A 222 -1.87 0.17 -17.36
N PHE A 223 -2.35 0.46 -16.16
CA PHE A 223 -2.52 -0.52 -15.09
C PHE A 223 -3.47 -1.66 -15.49
N PHE A 224 -4.70 -1.34 -15.88
CA PHE A 224 -5.71 -2.37 -16.22
C PHE A 224 -5.33 -3.21 -17.45
N GLN A 225 -4.61 -2.63 -18.40
CA GLN A 225 -4.16 -3.34 -19.61
C GLN A 225 -3.01 -4.29 -19.34
N ASN A 226 -2.16 -4.01 -18.34
CA ASN A 226 -0.92 -4.75 -18.08
C ASN A 226 -0.96 -5.58 -16.80
N TRP A 227 -2.00 -5.46 -15.96
CA TRP A 227 -2.10 -6.28 -14.76
C TRP A 227 -2.18 -7.76 -15.11
N PRO A 228 -1.32 -8.63 -14.52
CA PRO A 228 -1.34 -10.06 -14.83
C PRO A 228 -2.68 -10.71 -14.47
N GLN A 229 -3.26 -11.45 -15.41
CA GLN A 229 -4.58 -12.08 -15.25
C GLN A 229 -4.59 -13.28 -14.28
N ASP A 230 -3.40 -13.73 -13.87
CA ASP A 230 -3.17 -14.79 -12.88
C ASP A 230 -2.83 -14.26 -11.49
N VAL A 231 -2.85 -12.93 -11.29
CA VAL A 231 -2.71 -12.29 -9.97
C VAL A 231 -4.06 -11.73 -9.55
N ASP A 232 -4.57 -12.18 -8.42
CA ASP A 232 -5.89 -11.79 -7.89
C ASP A 232 -5.96 -10.28 -7.58
N MET A 233 -7.12 -9.69 -7.86
CA MET A 233 -7.45 -8.30 -7.59
C MET A 233 -8.78 -8.23 -6.83
N VAL A 234 -8.75 -7.60 -5.66
CA VAL A 234 -9.94 -7.35 -4.86
C VAL A 234 -10.18 -5.85 -4.78
N PHE A 235 -11.29 -5.41 -5.33
CA PHE A 235 -11.69 -4.01 -5.27
C PHE A 235 -12.42 -3.72 -3.95
N SER A 236 -12.05 -2.61 -3.35
CA SER A 236 -12.83 -1.92 -2.31
C SER A 236 -13.49 -0.71 -2.98
N PRO A 237 -14.69 -0.86 -3.54
CA PRO A 237 -15.31 0.20 -4.32
C PRO A 237 -15.86 1.31 -3.43
N MET A 238 -16.26 2.42 -4.06
CA MET A 238 -16.86 3.56 -3.35
C MET A 238 -18.00 3.13 -2.41
N GLU A 239 -18.80 2.15 -2.81
CA GLU A 239 -19.95 1.66 -2.04
C GLU A 239 -19.57 0.93 -0.74
N ALA A 240 -18.35 0.38 -0.66
CA ALA A 240 -17.93 -0.39 0.52
C ALA A 240 -17.66 0.51 1.73
N GLY A 241 -16.88 1.58 1.56
CA GLY A 241 -16.48 2.46 2.66
C GLY A 241 -17.40 3.65 2.94
N GLN A 242 -18.35 3.95 2.03
CA GLN A 242 -19.16 5.19 2.11
C GLN A 242 -20.05 5.32 3.34
N ASN A 243 -20.39 4.21 3.99
CA ASN A 243 -21.22 4.19 5.20
C ASN A 243 -20.40 4.08 6.48
N VAL A 244 -19.08 4.04 6.39
CA VAL A 244 -18.14 4.06 7.52
C VAL A 244 -17.62 5.49 7.65
N GLU A 245 -18.29 6.30 8.47
CA GLU A 245 -17.97 7.72 8.61
C GLU A 245 -17.36 8.02 9.99
N TYR A 246 -16.17 8.64 9.99
CA TYR A 246 -15.49 9.11 11.20
C TYR A 246 -15.59 10.63 11.26
N THR A 247 -16.38 11.13 12.23
CA THR A 247 -16.63 12.57 12.31
C THR A 247 -15.45 13.32 12.95
N PRO A 248 -15.28 14.63 12.63
CA PRO A 248 -14.23 15.45 13.24
C PRO A 248 -14.26 15.45 14.77
N GLU A 249 -15.48 15.50 15.35
CA GLU A 249 -15.68 15.49 16.80
C GLU A 249 -15.19 14.17 17.41
N GLN A 250 -15.48 13.05 16.75
CA GLN A 250 -15.02 11.74 17.19
C GLN A 250 -13.49 11.64 17.12
N VAL A 251 -12.86 12.08 16.01
CA VAL A 251 -11.40 12.07 15.85
C VAL A 251 -10.74 12.89 16.96
N ILE A 252 -11.20 14.10 17.20
CA ILE A 252 -10.65 14.99 18.24
C ILE A 252 -10.84 14.40 19.65
N ALA A 253 -11.99 13.79 19.91
CA ALA A 253 -12.28 13.16 21.19
C ALA A 253 -11.42 11.90 21.43
N ASP A 254 -11.27 11.06 20.41
CA ASP A 254 -10.52 9.81 20.51
C ASP A 254 -9.01 10.08 20.70
N VAL A 255 -8.48 11.21 20.19
CA VAL A 255 -7.08 11.65 20.39
C VAL A 255 -6.99 12.79 21.41
N SER A 256 -7.82 12.76 22.48
CA SER A 256 -7.80 13.81 23.52
C SER A 256 -6.54 13.82 24.39
N TRP A 257 -5.79 12.71 24.43
CA TRP A 257 -4.59 12.49 25.24
C TRP A 257 -3.36 13.31 24.79
N THR A 258 -3.32 13.80 23.54
CA THR A 258 -2.25 14.69 23.04
C THR A 258 -2.75 15.68 22.01
N ASN A 259 -2.04 16.81 21.89
CA ASN A 259 -2.20 17.75 20.78
C ASN A 259 -1.18 17.52 19.67
N ALA A 260 -0.09 16.79 19.94
CA ALA A 260 0.97 16.53 18.98
C ALA A 260 0.71 15.23 18.18
N HIS A 261 -0.53 14.94 17.82
CA HIS A 261 -0.87 13.83 16.96
C HIS A 261 -1.03 14.31 15.51
N PRO A 262 -0.36 13.69 14.51
CA PRO A 262 -0.38 14.23 13.15
C PRO A 262 -1.79 14.28 12.56
N ILE A 263 -2.61 13.24 12.71
CA ILE A 263 -4.00 13.23 12.21
C ILE A 263 -4.82 14.32 12.92
N LYS A 264 -4.73 14.42 14.26
CA LYS A 264 -5.44 15.46 15.00
C LYS A 264 -5.06 16.87 14.54
N GLN A 265 -3.78 17.11 14.26
CA GLN A 265 -3.31 18.39 13.75
C GLN A 265 -3.89 18.71 12.37
N VAL A 266 -4.07 17.70 11.50
CA VAL A 266 -4.80 17.90 10.23
C VAL A 266 -6.22 18.40 10.50
N TYR A 267 -6.96 17.76 11.41
CA TYR A 267 -8.33 18.19 11.76
C TYR A 267 -8.39 19.56 12.44
N MET A 268 -7.34 19.95 13.15
CA MET A 268 -7.28 21.26 13.81
C MET A 268 -6.86 22.41 12.88
N GLN A 269 -6.03 22.14 11.87
CA GLN A 269 -5.44 23.18 11.02
C GLN A 269 -6.09 23.28 9.64
N CYS A 270 -6.68 22.17 9.17
CA CYS A 270 -7.32 22.12 7.87
C CYS A 270 -8.83 22.18 8.02
N ASN A 271 -9.53 22.56 6.95
CA ASN A 271 -10.98 22.73 6.97
C ASN A 271 -11.71 21.37 6.90
N CYS A 272 -11.45 20.47 7.87
CA CYS A 272 -12.07 19.15 7.99
C CYS A 272 -13.42 19.28 8.72
N ASN A 273 -14.40 19.93 8.09
CA ASN A 273 -15.69 20.24 8.74
C ASN A 273 -16.77 19.18 8.55
N THR A 274 -16.47 18.15 7.75
CA THR A 274 -17.38 17.04 7.50
C THR A 274 -16.73 15.73 7.91
N GLY A 275 -17.53 14.73 8.23
CA GLY A 275 -17.05 13.39 8.51
C GLY A 275 -16.30 12.83 7.31
N GLN A 276 -15.18 12.17 7.56
CA GLN A 276 -14.43 11.43 6.56
C GLN A 276 -14.99 10.02 6.44
N ARG A 277 -15.26 9.61 5.23
CA ARG A 277 -15.62 8.23 4.91
C ARG A 277 -14.34 7.41 4.75
N MET A 278 -14.35 6.21 5.33
CA MET A 278 -13.16 5.38 5.50
C MET A 278 -12.96 4.41 4.32
N TRP A 279 -12.92 4.95 3.10
CA TRP A 279 -12.76 4.12 1.90
C TRP A 279 -11.43 3.36 1.88
N ASP A 280 -10.33 4.04 2.19
CA ASP A 280 -8.97 3.53 2.11
C ASP A 280 -8.65 2.50 3.20
N VAL A 281 -9.39 2.54 4.30
CA VAL A 281 -9.18 1.61 5.41
C VAL A 281 -9.74 0.22 5.11
N MET A 282 -10.77 0.13 4.28
CA MET A 282 -11.41 -1.16 3.97
C MET A 282 -10.48 -2.16 3.30
N PRO A 283 -9.70 -1.80 2.25
CA PRO A 283 -8.75 -2.73 1.65
C PRO A 283 -7.59 -3.09 2.61
N VAL A 284 -7.19 -2.20 3.53
CA VAL A 284 -6.19 -2.50 4.56
C VAL A 284 -6.68 -3.60 5.50
N ILE A 285 -7.89 -3.44 6.04
CA ILE A 285 -8.48 -4.45 6.95
C ILE A 285 -8.57 -5.80 6.24
N GLN A 286 -9.03 -5.83 4.98
CA GLN A 286 -9.16 -7.08 4.24
C GLN A 286 -7.79 -7.71 3.92
N ALA A 287 -6.79 -6.92 3.57
CA ALA A 287 -5.45 -7.42 3.26
C ALA A 287 -4.80 -8.12 4.47
N VAL A 288 -5.10 -7.66 5.68
CA VAL A 288 -4.51 -8.19 6.92
C VAL A 288 -5.39 -9.22 7.60
N GLU A 289 -6.71 -8.97 7.70
CA GLU A 289 -7.64 -9.86 8.42
C GLU A 289 -8.30 -10.92 7.52
N GLY A 290 -8.14 -10.79 6.20
CA GLY A 290 -8.73 -11.70 5.23
C GLY A 290 -10.20 -11.41 4.92
N ASP A 291 -10.83 -12.33 4.17
CA ASP A 291 -12.16 -12.14 3.60
C ASP A 291 -13.31 -12.31 4.63
N ALA A 292 -13.04 -12.84 5.82
CA ALA A 292 -14.09 -13.22 6.77
C ALA A 292 -15.01 -12.08 7.22
N LEU A 293 -14.51 -10.84 7.19
CA LEU A 293 -15.26 -9.64 7.56
C LEU A 293 -16.01 -9.00 6.38
N PHE A 294 -15.84 -9.52 5.18
CA PHE A 294 -16.33 -8.89 3.95
C PHE A 294 -17.22 -9.84 3.15
N SER A 295 -18.33 -9.32 2.67
CA SER A 295 -19.09 -9.99 1.62
C SER A 295 -18.51 -9.60 0.26
N LEU A 296 -18.18 -10.59 -0.56
CA LEU A 296 -17.55 -10.38 -1.87
C LEU A 296 -18.45 -10.79 -3.01
N SER A 297 -18.28 -10.15 -4.15
CA SER A 297 -18.89 -10.58 -5.41
C SER A 297 -18.41 -11.98 -5.81
N LYS A 298 -19.10 -12.61 -6.76
CA LYS A 298 -18.51 -13.73 -7.49
C LYS A 298 -17.27 -13.27 -8.25
N ARG A 299 -16.42 -14.22 -8.67
CA ARG A 299 -15.26 -13.91 -9.52
C ARG A 299 -15.72 -13.36 -10.88
N GLY A 300 -14.89 -12.50 -11.44
CA GLY A 300 -15.14 -11.86 -12.73
C GLY A 300 -13.89 -11.18 -13.26
N THR A 301 -14.08 -10.38 -14.28
CA THR A 301 -13.09 -9.48 -14.86
C THR A 301 -13.57 -8.05 -14.75
N VAL A 302 -12.65 -7.09 -14.66
CA VAL A 302 -12.95 -5.66 -14.66
C VAL A 302 -12.28 -5.02 -15.86
N THR A 303 -13.01 -4.19 -16.58
CA THR A 303 -12.49 -3.33 -17.64
C THR A 303 -12.74 -1.87 -17.30
N LEU A 304 -11.83 -0.99 -17.75
CA LEU A 304 -11.93 0.45 -17.54
C LEU A 304 -12.33 1.14 -18.85
N THR A 305 -13.35 1.99 -18.80
CA THR A 305 -13.77 2.82 -19.96
C THR A 305 -12.86 4.06 -20.08
N ASP A 306 -13.00 4.76 -21.23
CA ASP A 306 -12.31 6.05 -21.45
C ASP A 306 -12.75 7.16 -20.48
N LYS A 307 -13.86 6.96 -19.78
CA LYS A 307 -14.41 7.87 -18.78
C LYS A 307 -14.06 7.47 -17.34
N ALA A 308 -13.13 6.52 -17.15
CA ALA A 308 -12.79 5.95 -15.85
C ALA A 308 -13.95 5.20 -15.15
N GLU A 309 -14.91 4.71 -15.90
CA GLU A 309 -15.98 3.85 -15.40
C GLU A 309 -15.48 2.40 -15.35
N THR A 310 -15.78 1.66 -14.29
CA THR A 310 -15.42 0.25 -14.14
C THR A 310 -16.59 -0.65 -14.54
N ILE A 311 -16.33 -1.60 -15.42
CA ILE A 311 -17.31 -2.57 -15.88
C ILE A 311 -16.91 -3.96 -15.39
N PHE A 312 -17.72 -4.52 -14.50
CA PHE A 312 -17.53 -5.87 -14.01
C PHE A 312 -18.28 -6.89 -14.87
N THR A 313 -17.59 -7.92 -15.32
CA THR A 313 -18.17 -9.03 -16.05
C THR A 313 -17.97 -10.33 -15.27
N PRO A 314 -19.04 -11.00 -14.79
CA PRO A 314 -18.92 -12.27 -14.09
C PRO A 314 -18.22 -13.34 -14.95
N SER A 315 -17.21 -14.01 -14.37
CA SER A 315 -16.45 -15.08 -15.00
C SER A 315 -15.85 -15.99 -13.94
N ALA A 316 -16.08 -17.30 -14.06
CA ALA A 316 -15.53 -18.27 -13.11
C ALA A 316 -13.98 -18.31 -13.11
N THR A 317 -13.36 -17.94 -14.21
CA THR A 317 -11.90 -17.89 -14.41
C THR A 317 -11.32 -16.48 -14.27
N GLY A 318 -12.15 -15.48 -13.95
CA GLY A 318 -11.70 -14.12 -13.73
C GLY A 318 -10.90 -13.98 -12.45
N ASN A 319 -9.98 -13.03 -12.40
CA ASN A 319 -9.12 -12.76 -11.25
C ASN A 319 -9.63 -11.63 -10.35
N CYS A 320 -10.78 -11.03 -10.67
CA CYS A 320 -11.32 -9.88 -9.94
C CYS A 320 -12.51 -10.28 -9.05
N ARG A 321 -12.57 -9.67 -7.88
CA ARG A 321 -13.75 -9.62 -6.99
C ARG A 321 -13.87 -8.21 -6.44
N TYR A 322 -15.03 -7.83 -5.92
CA TYR A 322 -15.21 -6.58 -5.21
C TYR A 322 -16.01 -6.77 -3.92
N GLN A 323 -15.76 -5.92 -2.94
CA GLN A 323 -16.49 -5.85 -1.68
C GLN A 323 -17.92 -5.37 -1.95
N LEU A 324 -18.89 -6.05 -1.37
CA LEU A 324 -20.29 -5.60 -1.37
C LEU A 324 -20.51 -4.62 -0.20
N THR A 325 -21.46 -3.72 -0.37
CA THR A 325 -21.88 -2.80 0.70
C THR A 325 -22.29 -3.60 1.95
N GLY A 326 -21.70 -3.28 3.08
CA GLY A 326 -22.04 -3.89 4.36
C GLY A 326 -23.34 -3.36 4.95
N SER A 327 -23.83 -4.04 5.99
CA SER A 327 -24.95 -3.55 6.80
C SER A 327 -24.54 -2.36 7.69
N GLU A 328 -25.51 -1.72 8.34
CA GLU A 328 -25.25 -0.67 9.34
C GLU A 328 -24.41 -1.23 10.51
N GLU A 329 -24.69 -2.44 10.96
CA GLU A 329 -23.92 -3.10 12.03
C GLU A 329 -22.48 -3.38 11.60
N TRP A 330 -22.28 -3.81 10.36
CA TRP A 330 -20.93 -3.99 9.79
C TRP A 330 -20.19 -2.65 9.74
N SER A 331 -20.83 -1.58 9.27
CA SER A 331 -20.24 -0.24 9.20
C SER A 331 -19.84 0.27 10.59
N ALA A 332 -20.69 0.06 11.59
CA ALA A 332 -20.38 0.40 12.99
C ALA A 332 -19.20 -0.42 13.53
N GLN A 333 -19.11 -1.72 13.21
CA GLN A 333 -17.98 -2.57 13.58
C GLN A 333 -16.67 -2.10 12.94
N MET A 334 -16.69 -1.75 11.66
CA MET A 334 -15.50 -1.21 10.96
C MET A 334 -15.06 0.12 11.59
N LEU A 335 -15.99 1.03 11.85
CA LEU A 335 -15.68 2.30 12.51
C LEU A 335 -15.06 2.08 13.90
N GLU A 336 -15.58 1.18 14.71
CA GLU A 336 -14.99 0.89 16.03
C GLU A 336 -13.58 0.31 15.95
N LYS A 337 -13.26 -0.51 14.94
CA LYS A 337 -11.88 -0.96 14.69
C LYS A 337 -10.94 0.21 14.41
N ILE A 338 -11.35 1.14 13.56
CA ILE A 338 -10.57 2.33 13.20
C ILE A 338 -10.38 3.22 14.44
N ARG A 339 -11.45 3.49 15.17
CA ARG A 339 -11.42 4.29 16.40
C ARG A 339 -10.55 3.64 17.47
N TYR A 340 -10.57 2.31 17.58
CA TYR A 340 -9.70 1.59 18.51
C TYR A 340 -8.23 1.83 18.17
N ALA A 341 -7.84 1.72 16.90
CA ALA A 341 -6.47 2.01 16.45
C ALA A 341 -6.04 3.44 16.80
N ASN A 342 -6.90 4.43 16.56
CA ASN A 342 -6.63 5.84 16.78
C ASN A 342 -6.59 6.25 18.28
N LYS A 343 -7.28 5.52 19.16
CA LYS A 343 -7.26 5.75 20.62
C LYS A 343 -6.03 5.21 21.32
N GLN A 344 -5.40 4.21 20.76
CA GLN A 344 -4.35 3.44 21.41
C GLN A 344 -2.95 3.99 21.07
N ARG A 345 -2.12 4.07 22.10
CA ARG A 345 -0.67 4.14 22.00
C ARG A 345 -0.03 3.26 23.04
#